data_1b11a747ed8d28553899cf0a74e25c1e
#
_entry.id   1b11a747ed8d28553899cf0a74e25c1e
#
_cell.length_a   1.000
_cell.length_b   1.000
_cell.length_c   1.000
_cell.angle_alpha   90.00
_cell.angle_beta   90.00
_cell.angle_gamma   90.00
#
_symmetry.space_group_name_H-M   'P 1'
#
loop_
_entity.id
_entity.type
_entity.pdbx_description
1 polymer ?
#
loop_
_entity_poly.entity_id
_entity_poly.type
_entity_poly.pdbx_seq_one_letter_code
_entity_poly.pdbx_strand_id
1 'polypeptide(L)'
;MIGVGEEFPYFELQGVDCENNMGTVTLSDFAGWKVFYFYPKDFTFICPTEIAGMDMLVSEASVCGFSGDNEFCKLAWKKDNELIQDIKHSLVADCGLSLSEELDIVNKIEGVCYRATYIVDGGNVIQHVSVNALDTGRNANEVLRTLQALKAGGL
;
A
#
# COMPACT_ATOMS: atom_id res chain seq x y z
N MET A 1 -12.45 6.74 11.36
CA MET A 1 -11.81 6.13 10.18
C MET A 1 -12.02 7.01 8.96
N ILE A 2 -10.97 7.27 8.21
CA ILE A 2 -11.04 8.04 6.98
C ILE A 2 -11.58 7.12 5.86
N GLY A 3 -12.59 7.56 5.15
CA GLY A 3 -13.31 6.72 4.21
C GLY A 3 -13.57 7.37 2.85
N VAL A 4 -14.48 6.77 2.10
CA VAL A 4 -14.86 7.21 0.76
C VAL A 4 -15.35 8.65 0.78
N GLY A 5 -14.88 9.46 -0.17
CA GLY A 5 -15.21 10.88 -0.29
C GLY A 5 -14.28 11.82 0.46
N GLU A 6 -13.39 11.29 1.28
CA GLU A 6 -12.42 12.08 2.03
C GLU A 6 -11.07 12.05 1.32
N GLU A 7 -10.25 13.08 1.57
CA GLU A 7 -8.91 13.13 1.02
C GLU A 7 -7.99 12.13 1.73
N PHE A 8 -7.16 11.43 0.96
CA PHE A 8 -6.12 10.60 1.53
C PHE A 8 -5.09 11.52 2.20
N PRO A 9 -4.66 11.22 3.45
CA PRO A 9 -3.72 12.09 4.18
C PRO A 9 -2.41 12.27 3.43
N TYR A 10 -1.88 13.48 3.43
CA TYR A 10 -0.55 13.73 2.91
C TYR A 10 0.47 12.97 3.74
N PHE A 11 1.45 12.37 3.08
CA PHE A 11 2.54 11.69 3.77
C PHE A 11 3.88 12.02 3.13
N GLU A 12 4.92 11.93 3.94
CA GLU A 12 6.31 12.09 3.54
C GLU A 12 7.10 11.09 4.38
N LEU A 13 7.44 9.95 3.80
CA LEU A 13 7.99 8.80 4.51
C LEU A 13 9.16 8.22 3.71
N GLN A 14 10.04 7.50 4.41
CA GLN A 14 11.14 6.78 3.75
C GLN A 14 10.62 5.49 3.12
N GLY A 15 11.21 5.12 1.99
CA GLY A 15 10.81 3.90 1.30
C GLY A 15 11.87 3.35 0.38
N VAL A 16 11.54 2.24 -0.28
CA VAL A 16 12.38 1.56 -1.27
C VAL A 16 11.61 1.55 -2.59
N ASP A 17 12.20 2.11 -3.64
CA ASP A 17 11.56 2.16 -4.96
C ASP A 17 11.77 0.86 -5.76
N CYS A 18 11.23 0.81 -6.98
CA CYS A 18 11.32 -0.36 -7.83
C CYS A 18 12.73 -0.68 -8.32
N GLU A 19 13.67 0.25 -8.18
CA GLU A 19 15.08 0.05 -8.52
C GLU A 19 15.92 -0.28 -7.28
N ASN A 20 15.27 -0.55 -6.16
CA ASN A 20 15.89 -0.86 -4.86
C ASN A 20 16.72 0.30 -4.28
N ASN A 21 16.34 1.53 -4.62
CA ASN A 21 16.93 2.73 -4.02
C ASN A 21 16.07 3.20 -2.84
N MET A 22 16.73 3.50 -1.73
CA MET A 22 16.07 4.11 -0.57
C MET A 22 15.96 5.62 -0.76
N GLY A 23 14.87 6.19 -0.34
CA GLY A 23 14.65 7.64 -0.42
C GLY A 23 13.31 8.06 0.16
N THR A 24 13.06 9.36 0.12
CA THR A 24 11.79 9.94 0.59
C THR A 24 10.72 9.73 -0.46
N VAL A 25 9.56 9.25 -0.02
CA VAL A 25 8.38 9.04 -0.85
C VAL A 25 7.26 9.92 -0.30
N THR A 26 6.62 10.70 -1.16
CA THR A 26 5.52 11.59 -0.76
C THR A 26 4.27 11.29 -1.57
N LEU A 27 3.12 11.72 -1.06
CA LEU A 27 1.84 11.59 -1.77
C LEU A 27 1.92 12.27 -3.15
N SER A 28 2.61 13.39 -3.25
CA SER A 28 2.73 14.14 -4.51
C SER A 28 3.59 13.46 -5.56
N ASP A 29 4.32 12.41 -5.21
CA ASP A 29 5.09 11.62 -6.19
C ASP A 29 4.20 10.74 -7.08
N PHE A 30 2.93 10.59 -6.72
CA PHE A 30 1.97 9.74 -7.42
C PHE A 30 0.94 10.58 -8.16
N ALA A 31 0.73 10.26 -9.44
CA ALA A 31 -0.24 10.97 -10.29
C ALA A 31 -1.35 10.01 -10.74
N GLY A 32 -2.52 10.57 -11.07
CA GLY A 32 -3.65 9.79 -11.56
C GLY A 32 -4.27 8.89 -10.50
N TRP A 33 -4.83 7.77 -10.93
CA TRP A 33 -5.37 6.77 -10.02
C TRP A 33 -4.25 6.10 -9.23
N LYS A 34 -4.50 5.87 -7.94
CA LYS A 34 -3.52 5.30 -7.01
C LYS A 34 -4.16 4.16 -6.24
N VAL A 35 -3.34 3.13 -5.97
CA VAL A 35 -3.72 2.05 -5.05
C VAL A 35 -2.67 2.04 -3.93
N PHE A 36 -3.10 2.40 -2.74
CA PHE A 36 -2.27 2.38 -1.54
C PHE A 36 -2.73 1.23 -0.65
N TYR A 37 -1.85 0.29 -0.37
CA TYR A 37 -2.20 -0.84 0.46
C TYR A 37 -1.25 -0.96 1.64
N PHE A 38 -1.79 -1.44 2.75
CA PHE A 38 -1.09 -1.60 4.01
C PHE A 38 -1.02 -3.08 4.35
N TYR A 39 0.11 -3.52 4.87
CA TYR A 39 0.33 -4.89 5.32
C TYR A 39 1.03 -4.88 6.67
N PRO A 40 0.83 -5.93 7.51
CA PRO A 40 1.27 -5.86 8.91
C PRO A 40 2.77 -5.83 9.12
N LYS A 41 3.52 -6.71 8.46
CA LYS A 41 4.95 -6.90 8.73
C LYS A 41 5.71 -7.39 7.52
N ASP A 42 6.94 -6.91 7.38
CA ASP A 42 7.93 -7.49 6.48
C ASP A 42 8.37 -8.87 7.03
N PHE A 43 8.97 -9.69 6.18
CA PHE A 43 9.49 -11.02 6.55
C PHE A 43 8.41 -11.98 7.12
N THR A 44 7.22 -11.97 6.53
CA THR A 44 6.13 -12.90 6.89
C THR A 44 5.70 -13.72 5.67
N PHE A 45 4.83 -14.74 5.87
CA PHE A 45 4.45 -15.67 4.81
C PHE A 45 3.35 -15.14 3.89
N ILE A 46 2.37 -14.43 4.42
CA ILE A 46 1.22 -13.93 3.64
C ILE A 46 1.61 -12.67 2.86
N CYS A 47 2.33 -11.76 3.50
CA CYS A 47 2.62 -10.45 2.93
C CYS A 47 3.36 -10.49 1.59
N PRO A 48 4.38 -11.35 1.36
CA PRO A 48 5.05 -11.35 0.06
C PRO A 48 4.12 -11.77 -1.08
N THR A 49 3.19 -12.69 -0.84
CA THR A 49 2.22 -13.10 -1.87
C THR A 49 1.26 -11.96 -2.21
N GLU A 50 0.84 -11.17 -1.21
CA GLU A 50 0.03 -9.98 -1.42
C GLU A 50 0.78 -8.92 -2.22
N ILE A 51 2.02 -8.63 -1.85
CA ILE A 51 2.85 -7.64 -2.53
C ILE A 51 3.04 -8.01 -3.99
N ALA A 52 3.41 -9.27 -4.27
CA ALA A 52 3.57 -9.76 -5.62
C ALA A 52 2.25 -9.69 -6.41
N GLY A 53 1.14 -10.03 -5.77
CA GLY A 53 -0.19 -9.93 -6.37
C GLY A 53 -0.58 -8.49 -6.71
N MET A 54 -0.33 -7.56 -5.80
CA MET A 54 -0.65 -6.15 -6.02
C MET A 54 0.19 -5.52 -7.13
N ASP A 55 1.34 -6.08 -7.44
CA ASP A 55 2.19 -5.58 -8.51
C ASP A 55 1.53 -5.68 -9.90
N MET A 56 0.53 -6.53 -10.07
CA MET A 56 -0.24 -6.60 -11.32
C MET A 56 -1.00 -5.30 -11.61
N LEU A 57 -1.23 -4.47 -10.62
CA LEU A 57 -2.00 -3.23 -10.75
C LEU A 57 -1.20 -2.06 -11.33
N VAL A 58 0.13 -2.19 -11.45
CA VAL A 58 0.99 -1.07 -11.89
C VAL A 58 0.68 -0.60 -13.31
N SER A 59 0.08 -1.45 -14.15
CA SER A 59 -0.35 -1.08 -15.50
C SER A 59 -1.60 -0.20 -15.50
N GLU A 60 -2.36 -0.18 -14.40
CA GLU A 60 -3.66 0.51 -14.29
C GLU A 60 -3.63 1.72 -13.36
N ALA A 61 -2.68 1.77 -12.44
CA ALA A 61 -2.60 2.81 -11.42
C ALA A 61 -1.19 2.90 -10.85
N SER A 62 -0.91 3.98 -10.12
CA SER A 62 0.28 4.06 -9.28
C SER A 62 0.05 3.22 -8.03
N VAL A 63 0.95 2.31 -7.71
CA VAL A 63 0.81 1.38 -6.59
C VAL A 63 1.89 1.65 -5.54
N CYS A 64 1.52 1.57 -4.28
CA CYS A 64 2.46 1.73 -3.17
C CYS A 64 2.03 0.89 -1.98
N GLY A 65 2.96 0.14 -1.40
CA GLY A 65 2.73 -0.68 -0.21
C GLY A 65 3.34 -0.05 1.02
N PHE A 66 2.66 -0.19 2.17
CA PHE A 66 3.09 0.40 3.45
C PHE A 66 3.07 -0.64 4.56
N SER A 67 4.08 -0.59 5.41
CA SER A 67 4.08 -1.28 6.72
C SER A 67 4.91 -0.50 7.72
N GLY A 68 4.79 -0.87 9.00
CA GLY A 68 5.51 -0.19 10.07
C GLY A 68 7.00 -0.50 10.16
N ASP A 69 7.51 -1.44 9.39
CA ASP A 69 8.93 -1.75 9.36
C ASP A 69 9.71 -0.71 8.56
N ASN A 70 10.97 -0.49 8.93
CA ASN A 70 11.78 0.55 8.31
C ASN A 70 12.24 0.22 6.88
N GLU A 71 12.79 1.21 6.20
CA GLU A 71 13.26 1.08 4.81
C GLU A 71 14.42 0.09 4.65
N PHE A 72 15.27 -0.02 5.65
CA PHE A 72 16.39 -0.99 5.61
C PHE A 72 15.87 -2.41 5.66
N CYS A 73 14.86 -2.66 6.49
CA CYS A 73 14.18 -3.95 6.58
C CYS A 73 13.54 -4.32 5.24
N LYS A 74 12.87 -3.38 4.61
CA LYS A 74 12.22 -3.58 3.31
C LYS A 74 13.23 -3.91 2.22
N LEU A 75 14.35 -3.21 2.17
CA LEU A 75 15.39 -3.47 1.19
C LEU A 75 16.00 -4.86 1.36
N ALA A 76 16.30 -5.24 2.61
CA ALA A 76 16.82 -6.57 2.91
C ALA A 76 15.83 -7.67 2.52
N TRP A 77 14.55 -7.47 2.81
CA TRP A 77 13.50 -8.41 2.48
C TRP A 77 13.33 -8.59 0.97
N LYS A 78 13.36 -7.51 0.21
CA LYS A 78 13.29 -7.57 -1.25
C LYS A 78 14.46 -8.37 -1.83
N LYS A 79 15.66 -8.20 -1.29
CA LYS A 79 16.84 -8.95 -1.74
C LYS A 79 16.77 -10.43 -1.39
N ASP A 80 16.09 -10.77 -0.30
CA ASP A 80 16.00 -12.13 0.23
C ASP A 80 14.80 -12.93 -0.28
N ASN A 81 13.83 -12.30 -0.94
CA ASN A 81 12.58 -12.94 -1.33
C ASN A 81 12.32 -12.79 -2.82
N GLU A 82 12.33 -13.93 -3.53
CA GLU A 82 12.14 -13.97 -4.98
C GLU A 82 10.78 -13.42 -5.43
N LEU A 83 9.75 -13.52 -4.59
CA LEU A 83 8.40 -13.03 -4.94
C LEU A 83 8.34 -11.51 -5.08
N ILE A 84 9.18 -10.78 -4.34
CA ILE A 84 9.11 -9.32 -4.28
C ILE A 84 10.37 -8.63 -4.80
N GLN A 85 11.38 -9.40 -5.18
CA GLN A 85 12.67 -8.88 -5.61
C GLN A 85 12.56 -7.90 -6.78
N ASP A 86 11.69 -8.18 -7.73
CA ASP A 86 11.55 -7.42 -8.98
C ASP A 86 10.22 -6.68 -9.11
N ILE A 87 9.53 -6.40 -8.02
CA ILE A 87 8.26 -5.64 -8.08
C ILE A 87 8.49 -4.24 -8.64
N LYS A 88 7.46 -3.72 -9.31
CA LYS A 88 7.49 -2.44 -10.03
C LYS A 88 6.90 -1.29 -9.24
N HIS A 89 6.65 -1.47 -7.94
CA HIS A 89 6.11 -0.42 -7.08
C HIS A 89 6.95 -0.28 -5.81
N SER A 90 6.78 0.84 -5.13
CA SER A 90 7.53 1.16 -3.92
C SER A 90 6.95 0.51 -2.67
N LEU A 91 7.82 0.19 -1.73
CA LEU A 91 7.44 -0.21 -0.36
C LEU A 91 7.89 0.89 0.59
N VAL A 92 6.95 1.42 1.37
CA VAL A 92 7.14 2.62 2.20
C VAL A 92 7.04 2.28 3.68
N ALA A 93 7.92 2.90 4.45
CA ALA A 93 8.05 2.68 5.88
C ALA A 93 7.19 3.67 6.66
N ASP A 94 6.06 3.19 7.21
CA ASP A 94 5.23 3.96 8.13
C ASP A 94 5.71 3.74 9.57
N CYS A 95 6.96 4.12 9.83
CA CYS A 95 7.58 3.94 11.13
C CYS A 95 6.82 4.72 12.20
N GLY A 96 6.54 4.05 13.32
CA GLY A 96 5.70 4.62 14.36
C GLY A 96 4.21 4.59 14.03
N LEU A 97 3.84 4.09 12.85
CA LEU A 97 2.44 3.92 12.41
C LEU A 97 1.63 5.24 12.36
N SER A 98 2.28 6.38 12.14
CA SER A 98 1.60 7.68 12.15
C SER A 98 0.54 7.81 11.06
N LEU A 99 0.85 7.38 9.83
CA LEU A 99 -0.13 7.38 8.74
C LEU A 99 -1.25 6.37 9.01
N SER A 100 -0.90 5.18 9.48
CA SER A 100 -1.87 4.15 9.83
C SER A 100 -2.80 4.60 10.95
N GLU A 101 -2.29 5.37 11.91
CA GLU A 101 -3.13 5.94 12.98
C GLU A 101 -4.07 7.03 12.45
N GLU A 102 -3.61 7.88 11.55
CA GLU A 102 -4.48 8.86 10.89
C GLU A 102 -5.64 8.18 10.17
N LEU A 103 -5.36 7.05 9.52
CA LEU A 103 -6.35 6.26 8.79
C LEU A 103 -7.21 5.39 9.71
N ASP A 104 -6.86 5.30 10.99
CA ASP A 104 -7.53 4.46 11.99
C ASP A 104 -7.53 2.96 11.62
N ILE A 105 -6.37 2.46 11.19
CA ILE A 105 -6.18 1.06 10.79
C ILE A 105 -5.11 0.35 11.61
N VAL A 106 -4.83 0.82 12.82
CA VAL A 106 -3.83 0.21 13.70
C VAL A 106 -4.46 -0.82 14.62
N ASN A 107 -3.89 -2.02 14.65
CA ASN A 107 -4.16 -2.98 15.70
C ASN A 107 -3.22 -2.66 16.88
N LYS A 108 -3.77 -2.05 17.93
CA LYS A 108 -2.96 -1.54 19.04
C LYS A 108 -2.38 -2.66 19.92
N ILE A 109 -3.01 -3.82 19.92
CA ILE A 109 -2.53 -4.97 20.70
C ILE A 109 -1.26 -5.54 20.05
N GLU A 110 -1.29 -5.73 18.73
CA GLU A 110 -0.17 -6.28 17.97
C GLU A 110 0.87 -5.23 17.59
N GLY A 111 0.51 -3.94 17.62
CA GLY A 111 1.40 -2.86 17.23
C GLY A 111 1.69 -2.82 15.73
N VAL A 112 0.72 -3.20 14.90
CA VAL A 112 0.85 -3.24 13.44
C VAL A 112 -0.42 -2.67 12.78
N CYS A 113 -0.33 -2.32 11.49
CA CYS A 113 -1.52 -1.93 10.74
C CYS A 113 -2.31 -3.17 10.29
N TYR A 114 -3.61 -3.01 10.09
CA TYR A 114 -4.43 -4.01 9.43
C TYR A 114 -4.11 -4.08 7.94
N ARG A 115 -4.62 -5.11 7.26
CA ARG A 115 -4.48 -5.28 5.80
C ARG A 115 -5.52 -4.41 5.11
N ALA A 116 -5.16 -3.16 4.87
CA ALA A 116 -6.06 -2.16 4.29
C ALA A 116 -5.68 -1.87 2.84
N THR A 117 -6.69 -1.56 2.02
CA THR A 117 -6.49 -1.16 0.62
C THR A 117 -7.32 0.08 0.35
N TYR A 118 -6.67 1.09 -0.23
CA TYR A 118 -7.30 2.35 -0.62
C TYR A 118 -7.13 2.55 -2.11
N ILE A 119 -8.24 2.84 -2.81
CA ILE A 119 -8.17 3.30 -4.19
C ILE A 119 -8.48 4.80 -4.18
N VAL A 120 -7.55 5.58 -4.71
CA VAL A 120 -7.54 7.04 -4.61
C VAL A 120 -7.50 7.62 -6.03
N ASP A 121 -8.34 8.61 -6.30
CA ASP A 121 -8.40 9.23 -7.63
C ASP A 121 -7.28 10.28 -7.84
N GLY A 122 -7.29 10.91 -9.01
CA GLY A 122 -6.28 11.91 -9.36
C GLY A 122 -6.29 13.16 -8.50
N GLY A 123 -7.41 13.45 -7.84
CA GLY A 123 -7.56 14.55 -6.90
C GLY A 123 -7.25 14.18 -5.46
N ASN A 124 -6.69 12.99 -5.23
CA ASN A 124 -6.38 12.45 -3.91
C ASN A 124 -7.60 12.16 -3.04
N VAL A 125 -8.76 11.98 -3.65
CA VAL A 125 -9.99 11.60 -2.95
C VAL A 125 -10.13 10.09 -2.95
N ILE A 126 -10.41 9.52 -1.80
CA ILE A 126 -10.61 8.07 -1.62
C ILE A 126 -11.92 7.67 -2.28
N GLN A 127 -11.86 6.70 -3.19
CA GLN A 127 -13.00 6.15 -3.90
C GLN A 127 -13.39 4.74 -3.43
N HIS A 128 -12.49 4.05 -2.73
CA HIS A 128 -12.72 2.71 -2.20
C HIS A 128 -11.81 2.46 -1.02
N VAL A 129 -12.34 1.80 0.00
CA VAL A 129 -11.58 1.34 1.17
C VAL A 129 -11.99 -0.10 1.47
N SER A 130 -11.03 -0.98 1.71
CA SER A 130 -11.29 -2.27 2.34
C SER A 130 -10.27 -2.52 3.44
N VAL A 131 -10.71 -3.11 4.54
CA VAL A 131 -9.83 -3.43 5.68
C VAL A 131 -10.11 -4.87 6.08
N ASN A 132 -9.08 -5.71 6.00
CA ASN A 132 -9.16 -7.11 6.40
C ASN A 132 -8.47 -7.31 7.75
N ALA A 133 -8.94 -8.33 8.49
CA ALA A 133 -8.26 -8.81 9.69
C ALA A 133 -6.84 -9.27 9.34
N LEU A 134 -5.97 -9.33 10.35
CA LEU A 134 -4.54 -9.65 10.15
C LEU A 134 -4.30 -10.99 9.46
N ASP A 135 -5.19 -11.97 9.68
CA ASP A 135 -5.05 -13.32 9.13
C ASP A 135 -5.67 -13.48 7.73
N THR A 136 -6.30 -12.44 7.21
CA THR A 136 -7.00 -12.49 5.93
C THR A 136 -6.28 -11.68 4.89
N GLY A 137 -5.65 -12.38 3.93
CA GLY A 137 -5.00 -11.74 2.78
C GLY A 137 -6.00 -11.12 1.83
N ARG A 138 -5.54 -10.19 1.02
CA ARG A 138 -6.38 -9.55 0.00
C ARG A 138 -6.27 -10.29 -1.33
N ASN A 139 -7.30 -10.10 -2.17
CA ASN A 139 -7.32 -10.65 -3.51
C ASN A 139 -7.05 -9.52 -4.52
N ALA A 140 -5.89 -9.56 -5.18
CA ALA A 140 -5.48 -8.52 -6.13
C ALA A 140 -6.43 -8.43 -7.33
N ASN A 141 -7.02 -9.54 -7.77
CA ASN A 141 -7.99 -9.52 -8.86
C ASN A 141 -9.26 -8.75 -8.49
N GLU A 142 -9.70 -8.86 -7.24
CA GLU A 142 -10.84 -8.09 -6.75
C GLU A 142 -10.53 -6.60 -6.67
N VAL A 143 -9.31 -6.23 -6.27
CA VAL A 143 -8.86 -4.84 -6.27
C VAL A 143 -8.82 -4.30 -7.70
N LEU A 144 -8.30 -5.09 -8.64
CA LEU A 144 -8.25 -4.71 -10.06
C LEU A 144 -9.65 -4.49 -10.62
N ARG A 145 -10.58 -5.42 -10.34
CA ARG A 145 -11.97 -5.29 -10.77
C ARG A 145 -12.59 -3.99 -10.25
N THR A 146 -12.39 -3.70 -8.97
CA THR A 146 -12.92 -2.48 -8.34
C THR A 146 -12.30 -1.23 -8.95
N LEU A 147 -10.99 -1.22 -9.17
CA LEU A 147 -10.30 -0.12 -9.82
C LEU A 147 -10.84 0.16 -11.22
N GLN A 148 -11.00 -0.89 -12.03
CA GLN A 148 -11.53 -0.77 -13.38
C GLN A 148 -12.98 -0.25 -13.37
N ALA A 149 -13.79 -0.72 -12.44
CA ALA A 149 -15.17 -0.25 -12.29
C ALA A 149 -15.22 1.24 -11.93
N LEU A 150 -14.37 1.69 -11.02
CA LEU A 150 -14.29 3.10 -10.63
C LEU A 150 -13.82 3.99 -11.77
N LYS A 151 -12.82 3.55 -12.52
CA LYS A 151 -12.31 4.30 -13.68
C LYS A 151 -13.39 4.44 -14.76
N ALA A 152 -14.18 3.40 -15.02
CA ALA A 152 -15.28 3.42 -15.97
C ALA A 152 -16.46 4.24 -15.46
N GLY A 153 -16.80 4.12 -14.17
CA GLY A 153 -17.91 4.83 -13.54
C GLY A 153 -17.70 6.32 -13.36
N GLY A 154 -16.45 6.79 -13.50
CA GLY A 154 -16.12 8.20 -13.44
C GLY A 154 -16.45 8.99 -14.71
N LEU A 155 -17.12 8.39 -15.64
CA LEU A 155 -17.52 9.02 -16.91
C LEU A 155 -18.72 9.94 -16.76
#